data_603b1bfd71f99563e26b260ed84ae1ba
#
_entry.id   603b1bfd71f99563e26b260ed84ae1ba
#
_cell.length_a   1.000
_cell.length_b   1.000
_cell.length_c   1.000
_cell.angle_alpha   90.00
_cell.angle_beta   90.00
_cell.angle_gamma   90.00
#
_symmetry.space_group_name_H-M   'P 1'
#
loop_
_entity.id
_entity.type
_entity.pdbx_description
1 polymer ?
#
loop_
_entity_poly.entity_id
_entity_poly.type
_entity_poly.pdbx_seq_one_letter_code
_entity_poly.pdbx_strand_id
1 'polypeptide(L)'
;MVIHKGMNNALLEYHQRLIKIHPSFDGYPVPGGFMTESNRELIQVLEYVSNQKYNFHVDASTVPSAKEYHRKISIILYLSDDFEGGTTKFVHQEFKPPMGHALIFPSNWCFPHCGTQVTSGKKRVAVTWYYVHDINI
;
A
#
# COMPACT_ATOMS: atom_id res chain seq x y z
N MET A 1 -8.23 -14.73 -0.31
CA MET A 1 -7.57 -15.68 -1.10
C MET A 1 -6.92 -15.15 -2.35
N VAL A 2 -7.66 -14.77 -3.40
CA VAL A 2 -7.04 -14.21 -4.62
C VAL A 2 -6.32 -12.89 -4.33
N ILE A 3 -6.96 -11.99 -3.61
CA ILE A 3 -6.37 -10.67 -3.26
C ILE A 3 -5.11 -10.86 -2.41
N HIS A 4 -5.16 -11.69 -1.38
CA HIS A 4 -4.04 -11.98 -0.51
C HIS A 4 -2.82 -12.49 -1.29
N LYS A 5 -3.06 -13.47 -2.17
CA LYS A 5 -2.02 -14.06 -3.01
C LYS A 5 -1.43 -13.04 -3.98
N GLY A 6 -2.29 -12.23 -4.60
CA GLY A 6 -1.87 -11.16 -5.50
C GLY A 6 -1.00 -10.11 -4.82
N MET A 7 -1.36 -9.73 -3.60
CA MET A 7 -0.57 -8.77 -2.81
C MET A 7 0.81 -9.33 -2.44
N ASN A 8 0.88 -10.59 -2.03
CA ASN A 8 2.15 -11.22 -1.71
C ASN A 8 3.06 -11.31 -2.94
N ASN A 9 2.50 -11.66 -4.10
CA ASN A 9 3.25 -11.69 -5.36
C ASN A 9 3.75 -10.31 -5.75
N ALA A 10 2.93 -9.28 -5.61
CA ALA A 10 3.32 -7.90 -5.89
C ALA A 10 4.44 -7.43 -4.96
N LEU A 11 4.37 -7.77 -3.68
CA LEU A 11 5.42 -7.43 -2.72
C LEU A 11 6.74 -8.13 -3.07
N LEU A 12 6.70 -9.40 -3.47
CA LEU A 12 7.87 -10.14 -3.90
C LEU A 12 8.51 -9.48 -5.13
N GLU A 13 7.71 -9.12 -6.11
CA GLU A 13 8.21 -8.42 -7.31
C GLU A 13 8.84 -7.07 -6.96
N TYR A 14 8.22 -6.31 -6.07
CA TYR A 14 8.77 -5.05 -5.57
C TYR A 14 10.13 -5.25 -4.93
N HIS A 15 10.26 -6.24 -4.06
CA HIS A 15 11.53 -6.58 -3.42
C HIS A 15 12.60 -6.96 -4.44
N GLN A 16 12.27 -7.79 -5.41
CA GLN A 16 13.19 -8.20 -6.47
C GLN A 16 13.65 -7.01 -7.33
N ARG A 17 12.77 -6.06 -7.61
CA ARG A 17 13.13 -4.83 -8.33
C ARG A 17 14.07 -3.95 -7.53
N LEU A 18 13.88 -3.85 -6.21
CA LEU A 18 14.78 -3.09 -5.35
C LEU A 18 16.18 -3.70 -5.32
N ILE A 19 16.31 -5.01 -5.24
CA ILE A 19 17.60 -5.71 -5.28
C ILE A 19 18.35 -5.42 -6.58
N LYS A 20 17.65 -5.33 -7.70
CA LYS A 20 18.25 -4.98 -8.99
C LYS A 20 18.81 -3.55 -9.02
N ILE A 21 18.21 -2.64 -8.25
CA ILE A 21 18.71 -1.27 -8.11
C ILE A 21 20.01 -1.28 -7.32
N HIS A 22 20.02 -1.97 -6.18
CA HIS A 22 21.22 -2.13 -5.37
C HIS A 22 21.11 -3.35 -4.43
N PRO A 23 22.15 -4.19 -4.33
CA PRO A 23 22.11 -5.39 -3.49
C PRO A 23 21.85 -5.13 -2.01
N SER A 24 22.14 -3.93 -1.50
CA SER A 24 21.85 -3.57 -0.11
C SER A 24 20.37 -3.60 0.23
N PHE A 25 19.49 -3.61 -0.76
CA PHE A 25 18.06 -3.77 -0.55
C PHE A 25 17.62 -5.21 -0.26
N ASP A 26 18.55 -6.17 -0.20
CA ASP A 26 18.18 -7.56 0.07
C ASP A 26 17.44 -7.72 1.42
N GLY A 27 17.85 -6.96 2.44
CA GLY A 27 17.16 -6.94 3.73
C GLY A 27 15.94 -6.02 3.79
N TYR A 28 15.64 -5.31 2.73
CA TYR A 28 14.57 -4.32 2.65
C TYR A 28 13.66 -4.59 1.46
N PRO A 29 12.45 -4.11 1.50
CA PRO A 29 11.80 -3.43 2.63
C PRO A 29 11.52 -4.35 3.79
N VAL A 30 11.50 -5.63 3.58
CA VAL A 30 11.12 -6.63 4.57
C VAL A 30 11.96 -7.88 4.35
N PRO A 31 12.57 -8.47 5.38
CA PRO A 31 13.36 -9.69 5.25
C PRO A 31 12.50 -10.91 4.92
N GLY A 32 13.16 -12.01 4.51
CA GLY A 32 12.48 -13.26 4.16
C GLY A 32 11.54 -13.75 5.25
N GLY A 33 10.47 -14.44 4.87
CA GLY A 33 9.43 -14.95 5.76
C GLY A 33 8.34 -13.96 6.12
N PHE A 34 8.43 -12.74 5.66
CA PHE A 34 7.50 -11.67 6.00
C PHE A 34 6.17 -11.70 5.23
N MET A 35 6.09 -12.48 4.17
CA MET A 35 4.87 -12.57 3.37
C MET A 35 3.85 -13.53 3.98
N THR A 36 3.70 -13.46 5.28
CA THR A 36 2.72 -14.25 6.03
C THR A 36 1.66 -13.33 6.62
N GLU A 37 0.57 -13.91 7.08
CA GLU A 37 -0.49 -13.14 7.74
C GLU A 37 -0.02 -12.51 9.05
N SER A 38 1.00 -13.08 9.70
CA SER A 38 1.55 -12.55 10.94
C SER A 38 2.38 -11.26 10.73
N ASN A 39 2.79 -10.99 9.51
CA ASN A 39 3.57 -9.79 9.16
C ASN A 39 2.74 -8.74 8.40
N ARG A 40 1.47 -8.95 8.28
CA ARG A 40 0.58 -8.11 7.49
C ARG A 40 -0.71 -7.82 8.26
N GLU A 41 -1.18 -6.58 8.18
CA GLU A 41 -2.50 -6.23 8.71
C GLU A 41 -3.60 -6.92 7.89
N LEU A 42 -4.80 -6.97 8.45
CA LEU A 42 -5.98 -7.43 7.71
C LEU A 42 -6.19 -6.53 6.49
N ILE A 43 -6.52 -7.15 5.38
CA ILE A 43 -6.81 -6.43 4.15
C ILE A 43 -8.12 -5.68 4.29
N GLN A 44 -8.09 -4.38 4.05
CA GLN A 44 -9.27 -3.53 4.00
C GLN A 44 -9.69 -3.36 2.54
N VAL A 45 -10.95 -3.60 2.25
CA VAL A 45 -11.54 -3.30 0.93
C VAL A 45 -12.38 -2.06 1.07
N LEU A 46 -12.04 -1.02 0.31
CA LEU A 46 -12.66 0.29 0.38
C LEU A 46 -13.33 0.62 -0.94
N GLU A 47 -14.50 1.25 -0.86
CA GLU A 47 -15.23 1.76 -2.02
C GLU A 47 -15.43 3.26 -1.87
N TYR A 48 -15.10 4.00 -2.93
CA TYR A 48 -15.31 5.44 -3.03
C TYR A 48 -16.24 5.73 -4.18
N VAL A 49 -17.28 6.49 -3.91
CA VAL A 49 -18.21 7.01 -4.92
C VAL A 49 -17.97 8.50 -5.14
N SER A 50 -18.71 9.11 -6.06
CA SER A 50 -18.56 10.52 -6.41
C SER A 50 -18.51 11.43 -5.18
N ASN A 51 -17.56 12.36 -5.19
CA ASN A 51 -17.26 13.35 -4.16
C ASN A 51 -16.51 12.79 -2.94
N GLN A 52 -16.22 11.50 -2.86
CA GLN A 52 -15.42 10.94 -1.78
C GLN A 52 -13.93 11.02 -2.09
N LYS A 53 -13.15 11.27 -1.06
CA LYS A 53 -11.70 11.38 -1.12
C LYS A 53 -11.08 10.91 0.20
N TYR A 54 -9.77 10.77 0.20
CA TYR A 54 -9.00 10.53 1.42
C TYR A 54 -7.92 11.61 1.55
N ASN A 55 -7.89 12.30 2.68
CA ASN A 55 -7.01 13.45 2.88
C ASN A 55 -5.52 13.06 2.92
N PHE A 56 -4.64 14.06 2.70
CA PHE A 56 -3.20 13.86 2.82
C PHE A 56 -2.84 13.34 4.21
N HIS A 57 -2.03 12.27 4.24
CA HIS A 57 -1.62 11.62 5.48
C HIS A 57 -0.34 10.81 5.24
N VAL A 58 0.28 10.39 6.32
CA VAL A 58 1.36 9.40 6.34
C VAL A 58 0.81 8.13 6.99
N ASP A 59 1.10 6.98 6.41
CA ASP A 59 0.54 5.72 6.90
C ASP A 59 1.13 5.26 8.23
N ALA A 60 2.43 5.48 8.45
CA ALA A 60 3.08 5.13 9.71
C ALA A 60 2.89 6.23 10.76
N SER A 61 2.59 5.82 11.99
CA SER A 61 2.49 6.75 13.12
C SER A 61 3.86 7.06 13.69
N THR A 62 4.01 8.26 14.25
CA THR A 62 5.18 8.64 15.06
C THR A 62 5.04 8.24 16.54
N VAL A 63 3.88 7.75 16.94
CA VAL A 63 3.59 7.33 18.33
C VAL A 63 3.95 5.87 18.49
N PRO A 64 4.99 5.51 19.30
CA PRO A 64 5.45 4.12 19.40
C PRO A 64 4.41 3.13 19.91
N SER A 65 3.43 3.59 20.70
CA SER A 65 2.36 2.73 21.21
C SER A 65 1.23 2.48 20.22
N ALA A 66 1.19 3.22 19.10
CA ALA A 66 0.19 3.03 18.07
C ALA A 66 0.57 1.85 17.17
N LYS A 67 -0.44 1.08 16.75
CA LYS A 67 -0.22 -0.04 15.81
C LYS A 67 0.45 0.45 14.51
N GLU A 68 0.04 1.58 14.00
CA GLU A 68 0.52 2.18 12.77
C GLU A 68 2.01 2.55 12.81
N TYR A 69 2.60 2.65 14.01
CA TYR A 69 4.03 2.89 14.17
C TYR A 69 4.88 1.82 13.46
N HIS A 70 4.38 0.59 13.41
CA HIS A 70 5.12 -0.56 12.88
C HIS A 70 4.96 -0.75 11.38
N ARG A 71 4.11 0.02 10.73
CA ARG A 71 3.90 -0.06 9.28
C ARG A 71 5.18 0.32 8.53
N LYS A 72 5.67 -0.56 7.69
CA LYS A 72 6.91 -0.35 6.91
C LYS A 72 6.62 -0.23 5.41
N ILE A 73 5.72 -1.06 4.90
CA ILE A 73 5.35 -1.05 3.48
C ILE A 73 3.84 -0.93 3.37
N SER A 74 3.41 0.02 2.55
CA SER A 74 2.02 0.21 2.16
C SER A 74 1.78 -0.40 0.80
N ILE A 75 0.64 -1.05 0.63
CA ILE A 75 0.21 -1.57 -0.66
C ILE A 75 -1.25 -1.19 -0.90
N ILE A 76 -1.51 -0.63 -2.09
CA ILE A 76 -2.84 -0.27 -2.55
C ILE A 76 -3.08 -0.99 -3.87
N LEU A 77 -3.95 -2.00 -3.85
CA LEU A 77 -4.35 -2.74 -5.04
C LEU A 77 -5.62 -2.14 -5.60
N TYR A 78 -5.58 -1.68 -6.84
CA TYR A 78 -6.76 -1.15 -7.52
C TYR A 78 -7.61 -2.29 -8.04
N LEU A 79 -8.84 -2.39 -7.55
CA LEU A 79 -9.79 -3.46 -7.89
C LEU A 79 -10.76 -3.06 -8.99
N SER A 80 -10.74 -1.79 -9.39
CA SER A 80 -11.57 -1.28 -10.47
C SER A 80 -10.84 -0.17 -11.21
N ASP A 81 -11.28 0.15 -12.42
CA ASP A 81 -10.78 1.28 -13.21
C ASP A 81 -11.92 2.03 -13.94
N ASP A 82 -13.17 1.69 -13.64
CA ASP A 82 -14.37 2.31 -14.21
C ASP A 82 -14.81 3.55 -13.40
N PHE A 83 -13.86 4.45 -13.13
CA PHE A 83 -14.11 5.69 -12.41
C PHE A 83 -13.21 6.81 -12.93
N GLU A 84 -13.61 8.05 -12.67
CA GLU A 84 -12.81 9.24 -12.97
C GLU A 84 -12.34 9.90 -11.67
N GLY A 85 -11.18 10.55 -11.70
CA GLY A 85 -10.52 11.02 -10.48
C GLY A 85 -9.98 9.86 -9.67
N GLY A 86 -10.01 9.97 -8.37
CA GLY A 86 -9.70 8.86 -7.47
C GLY A 86 -8.27 8.34 -7.59
N THR A 87 -7.33 9.19 -7.95
CA THR A 87 -5.90 8.82 -8.05
C THR A 87 -5.27 8.73 -6.67
N THR A 88 -4.10 8.11 -6.59
CA THR A 88 -3.23 8.23 -5.43
C THR A 88 -2.17 9.27 -5.72
N LYS A 89 -2.18 10.36 -4.96
CA LYS A 89 -1.33 11.51 -5.19
C LYS A 89 -0.32 11.66 -4.07
N PHE A 90 0.96 11.67 -4.45
CA PHE A 90 2.09 12.04 -3.59
C PHE A 90 2.43 13.51 -3.81
N VAL A 91 3.43 14.02 -3.08
CA VAL A 91 3.79 15.45 -3.18
C VAL A 91 4.18 15.84 -4.62
N HIS A 92 4.92 14.99 -5.32
CA HIS A 92 5.45 15.28 -6.65
C HIS A 92 4.95 14.35 -7.75
N GLN A 93 4.15 13.36 -7.43
CA GLN A 93 3.71 12.34 -8.38
C GLN A 93 2.28 11.93 -8.10
N GLU A 94 1.59 11.52 -9.15
CA GLU A 94 0.20 11.09 -9.08
C GLU A 94 0.03 9.82 -9.94
N PHE A 95 -0.68 8.83 -9.40
CA PHE A 95 -0.84 7.53 -10.04
C PHE A 95 -2.30 7.11 -10.08
N LYS A 96 -2.69 6.52 -11.19
CA LYS A 96 -3.96 5.79 -11.33
C LYS A 96 -3.67 4.42 -11.93
N PRO A 97 -3.27 3.44 -11.10
CA PRO A 97 -3.01 2.09 -11.60
C PRO A 97 -4.23 1.49 -12.29
N PRO A 98 -4.05 0.73 -13.37
CA PRO A 98 -5.14 -0.04 -13.95
C PRO A 98 -5.67 -1.09 -12.97
N MET A 99 -6.87 -1.59 -13.22
CA MET A 99 -7.44 -2.68 -12.44
C MET A 99 -6.47 -3.87 -12.36
N GLY A 100 -6.28 -4.40 -11.16
CA GLY A 100 -5.37 -5.51 -10.91
C GLY A 100 -3.91 -5.11 -10.68
N HIS A 101 -3.58 -3.82 -10.73
CA HIS A 101 -2.25 -3.31 -10.44
C HIS A 101 -2.19 -2.67 -9.06
N ALA A 102 -1.01 -2.70 -8.46
CA ALA A 102 -0.81 -2.17 -7.12
C ALA A 102 0.25 -1.07 -7.10
N LEU A 103 0.05 -0.10 -6.20
CA LEU A 103 1.10 0.80 -5.74
C LEU A 103 1.69 0.22 -4.48
N ILE A 104 3.01 0.15 -4.41
CA ILE A 104 3.76 -0.30 -3.23
C ILE A 104 4.80 0.78 -2.90
N PHE A 105 4.82 1.20 -1.65
CA PHE A 105 5.70 2.27 -1.22
C PHE A 105 5.98 2.19 0.28
N PRO A 106 7.10 2.77 0.75
CA PRO A 106 7.37 2.87 2.19
C PRO A 106 6.28 3.66 2.90
N SER A 107 5.90 3.21 4.09
CA SER A 107 4.82 3.83 4.88
C SER A 107 5.26 5.07 5.63
N ASN A 108 6.54 5.44 5.56
CA ASN A 108 7.15 6.46 6.42
C ASN A 108 6.83 7.89 5.96
N TRP A 109 7.37 8.86 6.71
CA TRP A 109 7.14 10.30 6.51
C TRP A 109 7.58 10.84 5.14
N CYS A 110 8.44 10.10 4.41
CA CYS A 110 8.88 10.52 3.07
C CYS A 110 7.79 10.40 2.01
N PHE A 111 6.70 9.69 2.30
CA PHE A 111 5.65 9.36 1.33
C PHE A 111 4.27 9.77 1.80
N PRO A 112 4.05 11.05 2.15
CA PRO A 112 2.69 11.53 2.39
C PRO A 112 1.89 11.46 1.09
N HIS A 113 0.63 11.07 1.19
CA HIS A 113 -0.22 10.90 0.01
C HIS A 113 -1.68 11.10 0.35
N CYS A 114 -2.50 11.23 -0.69
CA CYS A 114 -3.95 11.30 -0.56
C CYS A 114 -4.62 10.48 -1.66
N GLY A 115 -5.88 10.13 -1.44
CA GLY A 115 -6.78 9.68 -2.48
C GLY A 115 -7.53 10.88 -3.03
N THR A 116 -7.30 11.25 -4.28
CA THR A 116 -8.00 12.40 -4.86
C THR A 116 -9.49 12.12 -5.03
N GLN A 117 -10.28 13.16 -5.14
CA GLN A 117 -11.71 13.05 -5.24
C GLN A 117 -12.14 12.22 -6.44
N VAL A 118 -13.02 11.26 -6.21
CA VAL A 118 -13.71 10.54 -7.28
C VAL A 118 -14.77 11.46 -7.87
N THR A 119 -14.76 11.66 -9.17
CA THR A 119 -15.72 12.55 -9.86
C THR A 119 -16.85 11.79 -10.52
N SER A 120 -16.62 10.54 -10.91
CA SER A 120 -17.67 9.65 -11.42
C SER A 120 -17.26 8.19 -11.24
N GLY A 121 -18.23 7.29 -11.27
CA GLY A 121 -18.00 5.85 -11.12
C GLY A 121 -17.75 5.43 -9.68
N LYS A 122 -17.22 4.21 -9.53
CA LYS A 122 -16.91 3.62 -8.23
C LYS A 122 -15.47 3.16 -8.19
N LYS A 123 -14.68 3.76 -7.31
CA LYS A 123 -13.31 3.33 -7.05
C LYS A 123 -13.32 2.26 -5.97
N ARG A 124 -12.75 1.10 -6.26
CA ARG A 124 -12.56 0.02 -5.29
C ARG A 124 -11.08 -0.29 -5.18
N VAL A 125 -10.59 -0.32 -3.94
CA VAL A 125 -9.20 -0.66 -3.64
C VAL A 125 -9.14 -1.63 -2.47
N ALA A 126 -8.10 -2.47 -2.46
CA ALA A 126 -7.74 -3.27 -1.32
C ALA A 126 -6.42 -2.71 -0.77
N VAL A 127 -6.35 -2.44 0.52
CA VAL A 127 -5.18 -1.84 1.16
C VAL A 127 -4.74 -2.70 2.33
N THR A 128 -3.43 -2.78 2.52
CA THR A 128 -2.84 -3.38 3.71
C THR A 128 -1.42 -2.83 3.93
N TRP A 129 -0.83 -3.20 5.05
CA TRP A 129 0.51 -2.78 5.43
C TRP A 129 1.29 -3.98 5.95
N TYR A 130 2.57 -4.01 5.64
CA TYR A 130 3.49 -5.05 6.10
C TYR A 130 4.43 -4.50 7.17
N TYR A 131 4.77 -5.34 8.13
CA TYR A 131 5.68 -5.09 9.23
C TYR A 131 6.97 -5.88 9.01
N VAL A 132 8.07 -5.43 9.62
CA VAL A 132 9.34 -6.18 9.57
C VAL A 132 9.42 -7.28 10.62
N HIS A 133 8.45 -7.35 11.52
CA HIS A 133 8.37 -8.36 12.56
C HIS A 133 6.94 -8.89 12.66
N ASP A 134 6.80 -10.01 13.33
CA ASP A 134 5.48 -10.61 13.55
C ASP A 134 4.62 -9.67 14.41
N ILE A 135 3.41 -9.38 13.96
CA ILE A 135 2.48 -8.49 14.67
C ILE A 135 1.90 -9.12 15.95
N ASN A 136 2.07 -10.43 16.11
CA ASN A 136 1.58 -11.16 17.27
C ASN A 136 2.61 -11.28 18.40
N ILE A 137 3.76 -10.65 18.25
CA ILE A 137 4.81 -10.62 19.27
C ILE A 137 4.51 -9.53 20.30
#